data_6ba7e8846d3b61d5d54a853f32711fb4
#
_entry.id   6ba7e8846d3b61d5d54a853f32711fb4
#
_cell.length_a   1.000
_cell.length_b   1.000
_cell.length_c   1.000
_cell.angle_alpha   90.00
_cell.angle_beta   90.00
_cell.angle_gamma   90.00
#
_symmetry.space_group_name_H-M   'P 1'
#
loop_
_entity.id
_entity.type
_entity.pdbx_description
1 polymer ?
#
loop_
_entity_poly.entity_id
_entity_poly.type
_entity_poly.pdbx_seq_one_letter_code
_entity_poly.pdbx_strand_id
1 'polypeptide(L)'
;QQTPVYLDETQPIEQRIDDALSRMTLQEKIRVIHAQSKFSSAGIPRLGFPDFWTDDGPHGVRPDVLWDEWEQAGQTNDSCVAFPALTCLAATWNPDLAALYGKSLGEEALYRGKDMILGPGVNIYRTPLGGRNFEYMGEDPYLASTMVVPYIQGMQSMGVSSCVKHYCLNNDEEYRFNVNVIVSDRALHEIYLPAFKAAVEQGKTWAIMGAYNLYKNEHNCHNQYTLNRILKGDWAFDGVVVSDWGGCHDTDQAVKNGLDMEFGSWTNGLSAGTSNAYENYYLATPYLKGIKSGKYSTRELDDKVRRVLRLF
;
A
#
# COMPACT_ATOMS: atom_id res chain seq x y z
N GLN A 1 -17.86 32.86 8.16
CA GLN A 1 -18.18 31.42 8.22
C GLN A 1 -17.13 30.75 9.09
N GLN A 2 -17.53 29.89 10.01
CA GLN A 2 -16.60 29.15 10.85
C GLN A 2 -15.85 28.13 9.96
N THR A 3 -14.52 28.07 10.10
CA THR A 3 -13.69 27.09 9.37
C THR A 3 -14.19 25.68 9.66
N PRO A 4 -14.41 24.82 8.64
CA PRO A 4 -14.77 23.43 8.86
C PRO A 4 -13.72 22.71 9.73
N VAL A 5 -14.17 21.78 10.57
CA VAL A 5 -13.27 21.06 11.51
C VAL A 5 -12.15 20.32 10.79
N TYR A 6 -12.43 19.72 9.63
CA TYR A 6 -11.42 18.98 8.87
C TYR A 6 -10.27 19.85 8.33
N LEU A 7 -10.48 21.17 8.19
CA LEU A 7 -9.46 22.14 7.77
C LEU A 7 -8.74 22.81 8.97
N ASP A 8 -9.18 22.56 10.18
CA ASP A 8 -8.58 23.13 11.39
C ASP A 8 -7.50 22.18 11.93
N GLU A 9 -6.24 22.50 11.65
CA GLU A 9 -5.08 21.69 12.07
C GLU A 9 -4.89 21.61 13.60
N THR A 10 -5.58 22.47 14.37
CA THR A 10 -5.52 22.42 15.84
C THR A 10 -6.43 21.34 16.42
N GLN A 11 -7.35 20.80 15.62
CA GLN A 11 -8.26 19.73 16.05
C GLN A 11 -7.59 18.36 15.99
N PRO A 12 -7.98 17.42 16.88
CA PRO A 12 -7.50 16.04 16.82
C PRO A 12 -7.81 15.39 15.45
N ILE A 13 -6.85 14.62 14.92
CA ILE A 13 -6.94 14.02 13.59
C ILE A 13 -8.23 13.22 13.39
N GLU A 14 -8.69 12.44 14.37
CA GLU A 14 -9.92 11.65 14.26
C GLU A 14 -11.17 12.53 14.13
N GLN A 15 -11.21 13.69 14.78
CA GLN A 15 -12.31 14.64 14.64
C GLN A 15 -12.31 15.29 13.25
N ARG A 16 -11.12 15.59 12.71
CA ARG A 16 -10.96 16.10 11.34
C ARG A 16 -11.44 15.06 10.32
N ILE A 17 -11.08 13.81 10.51
CA ILE A 17 -11.51 12.70 9.65
C ILE A 17 -13.03 12.50 9.74
N ASP A 18 -13.62 12.52 10.93
CA ASP A 18 -15.07 12.41 11.12
C ASP A 18 -15.83 13.51 10.39
N ASP A 19 -15.37 14.76 10.49
CA ASP A 19 -15.99 15.88 9.81
C ASP A 19 -15.86 15.76 8.27
N ALA A 20 -14.67 15.42 7.75
CA ALA A 20 -14.45 15.20 6.34
C ALA A 20 -15.35 14.07 5.81
N LEU A 21 -15.34 12.92 6.48
CA LEU A 21 -16.13 11.74 6.11
C LEU A 21 -17.63 12.03 6.08
N SER A 22 -18.13 12.82 7.04
CA SER A 22 -19.55 13.21 7.11
C SER A 22 -19.99 14.09 5.92
N ARG A 23 -19.05 14.82 5.31
CA ARG A 23 -19.31 15.70 4.17
C ARG A 23 -19.19 15.01 2.82
N MET A 24 -18.58 13.83 2.77
CA MET A 24 -18.38 13.06 1.53
C MET A 24 -19.68 12.41 1.05
N THR A 25 -19.92 12.54 -0.25
CA THR A 25 -20.95 11.74 -0.92
C THR A 25 -20.52 10.28 -1.06
N LEU A 26 -21.48 9.38 -1.24
CA LEU A 26 -21.19 7.95 -1.48
C LEU A 26 -20.24 7.75 -2.68
N GLN A 27 -20.41 8.56 -3.74
CA GLN A 27 -19.57 8.50 -4.94
C GLN A 27 -18.13 8.91 -4.64
N GLU A 28 -17.93 9.98 -3.87
CA GLU A 28 -16.59 10.42 -3.46
C GLU A 28 -15.90 9.37 -2.59
N LYS A 29 -16.62 8.74 -1.66
CA LYS A 29 -16.11 7.66 -0.83
C LYS A 29 -15.62 6.46 -1.65
N ILE A 30 -16.36 6.08 -2.69
CA ILE A 30 -15.94 4.99 -3.60
C ILE A 30 -14.71 5.40 -4.40
N ARG A 31 -14.65 6.64 -4.92
CA ARG A 31 -13.56 7.07 -5.79
C ARG A 31 -12.18 7.13 -5.12
N VAL A 32 -12.12 7.42 -3.83
CA VAL A 32 -10.84 7.52 -3.10
C VAL A 32 -10.24 6.16 -2.75
N ILE A 33 -10.99 5.07 -2.82
CA ILE A 33 -10.53 3.72 -2.44
C ILE A 33 -10.14 2.83 -3.62
N HIS A 34 -10.07 3.38 -4.82
CA HIS A 34 -9.54 2.67 -6.00
C HIS A 34 -8.77 3.61 -6.92
N ALA A 35 -7.93 3.02 -7.75
CA ALA A 35 -7.13 3.78 -8.70
C ALA A 35 -8.00 4.52 -9.73
N GLN A 36 -7.49 5.66 -10.18
CA GLN A 36 -7.96 6.40 -11.36
C GLN A 36 -6.90 6.49 -12.47
N SER A 37 -5.67 6.12 -12.16
CA SER A 37 -4.54 6.02 -13.09
C SER A 37 -3.65 4.86 -12.68
N LYS A 38 -2.51 4.67 -13.35
CA LYS A 38 -1.52 3.64 -12.97
C LYS A 38 -1.04 3.79 -11.53
N PHE A 39 -0.87 5.04 -11.04
CA PHE A 39 -0.27 5.31 -9.74
C PHE A 39 -1.03 6.34 -8.90
N SER A 40 -2.29 6.67 -9.23
CA SER A 40 -3.06 7.60 -8.42
C SER A 40 -4.48 7.12 -8.11
N SER A 41 -4.99 7.57 -6.98
CA SER A 41 -6.41 7.55 -6.66
C SER A 41 -6.98 8.97 -6.66
N ALA A 42 -8.29 9.08 -6.84
CA ALA A 42 -8.94 10.37 -6.90
C ALA A 42 -8.94 11.10 -5.57
N GLY A 43 -8.67 12.39 -5.58
CA GLY A 43 -8.94 13.27 -4.47
C GLY A 43 -10.42 13.62 -4.33
N ILE A 44 -10.70 14.62 -3.51
CA ILE A 44 -12.04 15.16 -3.28
C ILE A 44 -11.97 16.69 -3.50
N PRO A 45 -11.94 17.17 -4.76
CA PRO A 45 -11.71 18.58 -5.06
C PRO A 45 -12.72 19.52 -4.37
N ARG A 46 -13.96 19.09 -4.23
CA ARG A 46 -15.01 19.84 -3.54
C ARG A 46 -14.68 20.13 -2.07
N LEU A 47 -13.90 19.28 -1.44
CA LEU A 47 -13.42 19.43 -0.06
C LEU A 47 -11.97 19.89 0.01
N GLY A 48 -11.31 20.13 -1.13
CA GLY A 48 -9.93 20.59 -1.17
C GLY A 48 -8.86 19.48 -1.04
N PHE A 49 -9.25 18.19 -1.06
CA PHE A 49 -8.29 17.09 -1.08
C PHE A 49 -7.76 16.87 -2.50
N PRO A 50 -6.43 16.91 -2.72
CA PRO A 50 -5.84 16.63 -4.03
C PRO A 50 -5.94 15.15 -4.38
N ASP A 51 -5.57 14.78 -5.62
CA ASP A 51 -5.34 13.41 -6.00
C ASP A 51 -4.17 12.85 -5.18
N PHE A 52 -4.27 11.57 -4.80
CA PHE A 52 -3.24 10.86 -4.03
C PHE A 52 -2.34 10.08 -4.97
N TRP A 53 -1.03 10.37 -4.95
CA TRP A 53 -0.06 9.80 -5.86
C TRP A 53 0.86 8.81 -5.16
N THR A 54 0.91 7.59 -5.70
CA THR A 54 1.88 6.56 -5.31
C THR A 54 2.98 6.46 -6.35
N ASP A 55 4.09 5.82 -6.00
CA ASP A 55 5.13 5.45 -6.96
C ASP A 55 5.94 4.23 -6.51
N ASP A 56 6.49 3.48 -7.47
CA ASP A 56 7.56 2.55 -7.20
C ASP A 56 8.84 3.35 -6.90
N GLY A 57 9.77 2.93 -6.10
CA GLY A 57 9.89 1.67 -5.46
C GLY A 57 10.86 1.76 -4.27
N PRO A 58 11.24 0.60 -3.69
CA PRO A 58 12.01 0.52 -2.44
C PRO A 58 13.40 1.13 -2.48
N HIS A 59 14.01 1.28 -3.65
CA HIS A 59 15.37 1.79 -3.85
C HIS A 59 15.47 2.79 -5.00
N GLY A 60 14.51 3.67 -5.06
CA GLY A 60 14.47 4.82 -5.97
C GLY A 60 13.06 5.15 -6.41
N VAL A 61 12.76 6.43 -6.59
CA VAL A 61 11.52 6.87 -7.23
C VAL A 61 11.64 6.57 -8.73
N ARG A 62 10.68 5.87 -9.31
CA ARG A 62 10.71 5.61 -10.76
C ARG A 62 10.32 6.85 -11.56
N PRO A 63 10.73 6.96 -12.83
CA PRO A 63 10.19 7.96 -13.74
C PRO A 63 8.69 7.84 -13.91
N ASP A 64 7.98 8.96 -14.06
CA ASP A 64 6.55 8.97 -14.28
C ASP A 64 6.15 8.16 -15.52
N VAL A 65 5.06 7.42 -15.40
CA VAL A 65 4.44 6.70 -16.51
C VAL A 65 3.23 7.47 -17.04
N LEU A 66 2.76 7.11 -18.24
CA LEU A 66 1.54 7.62 -18.80
C LEU A 66 0.34 7.27 -17.90
N TRP A 67 -0.72 8.04 -17.99
CA TRP A 67 -1.89 7.89 -17.12
C TRP A 67 -2.47 6.47 -17.12
N ASP A 68 -2.61 5.87 -18.30
CA ASP A 68 -3.23 4.56 -18.48
C ASP A 68 -2.24 3.46 -18.92
N GLU A 69 -0.98 3.77 -19.12
CA GLU A 69 0.00 2.87 -19.71
C GLU A 69 1.27 2.76 -18.86
N TRP A 70 2.06 1.70 -19.07
CA TRP A 70 3.32 1.49 -18.36
C TRP A 70 4.52 2.18 -19.01
N GLU A 71 4.30 2.83 -20.15
CA GLU A 71 5.32 3.58 -20.84
C GLU A 71 5.67 4.86 -20.07
N GLN A 72 6.95 5.23 -20.08
CA GLN A 72 7.40 6.47 -19.43
C GLN A 72 6.74 7.70 -20.07
N ALA A 73 6.36 8.66 -19.24
CA ALA A 73 5.74 9.91 -19.69
C ALA A 73 6.72 10.80 -20.49
N GLY A 74 8.04 10.58 -20.35
CA GLY A 74 9.05 11.29 -21.12
C GLY A 74 9.21 12.76 -20.75
N GLN A 75 8.95 13.11 -19.50
CA GLN A 75 9.10 14.49 -19.02
C GLN A 75 10.58 14.90 -18.98
N THR A 76 10.87 16.17 -19.20
CA THR A 76 12.25 16.69 -19.26
C THR A 76 13.03 16.58 -17.95
N ASN A 77 12.34 16.41 -16.81
CA ASN A 77 12.92 16.31 -15.46
C ASN A 77 12.86 14.89 -14.90
N ASP A 78 12.82 13.89 -15.75
CA ASP A 78 12.51 12.51 -15.34
C ASP A 78 13.75 11.69 -14.94
N SER A 79 14.85 12.36 -14.60
CA SER A 79 16.02 11.71 -14.01
C SER A 79 15.77 11.41 -12.56
N CYS A 80 15.81 10.12 -12.21
CA CYS A 80 15.64 9.62 -10.84
C CYS A 80 16.95 9.07 -10.30
N VAL A 81 17.13 9.16 -8.98
CA VAL A 81 18.29 8.57 -8.32
C VAL A 81 18.06 7.06 -8.14
N ALA A 82 19.00 6.26 -8.64
CA ALA A 82 19.05 4.84 -8.30
C ALA A 82 19.77 4.67 -6.96
N PHE A 83 19.01 4.39 -5.91
CA PHE A 83 19.56 4.06 -4.60
C PHE A 83 20.11 2.63 -4.59
N PRO A 84 21.04 2.28 -3.66
CA PRO A 84 21.50 0.91 -3.48
C PRO A 84 20.32 -0.04 -3.24
N ALA A 85 20.39 -1.27 -3.76
CA ALA A 85 19.38 -2.28 -3.49
C ALA A 85 19.23 -2.54 -1.98
N LEU A 86 18.02 -2.93 -1.52
CA LEU A 86 17.79 -3.14 -0.08
C LEU A 86 18.65 -4.25 0.51
N THR A 87 19.03 -5.26 -0.28
CA THR A 87 20.06 -6.24 0.11
C THR A 87 21.37 -5.57 0.49
N CYS A 88 21.81 -4.57 -0.29
CA CYS A 88 23.04 -3.81 0.00
C CYS A 88 22.87 -2.97 1.27
N LEU A 89 21.74 -2.29 1.43
CA LEU A 89 21.43 -1.53 2.64
C LEU A 89 21.45 -2.43 3.89
N ALA A 90 20.76 -3.56 3.83
CA ALA A 90 20.70 -4.51 4.96
C ALA A 90 22.08 -5.09 5.32
N ALA A 91 22.93 -5.35 4.32
CA ALA A 91 24.30 -5.84 4.51
C ALA A 91 25.20 -4.85 5.26
N THR A 92 24.82 -3.60 5.41
CA THR A 92 25.56 -2.63 6.24
C THR A 92 25.39 -2.85 7.73
N TRP A 93 24.30 -3.50 8.15
CA TRP A 93 23.92 -3.68 9.56
C TRP A 93 23.82 -2.34 10.32
N ASN A 94 23.57 -1.26 9.60
CA ASN A 94 23.58 0.10 10.14
C ASN A 94 22.20 0.75 10.08
N PRO A 95 21.44 0.80 11.20
CA PRO A 95 20.13 1.45 11.26
C PRO A 95 20.15 2.94 10.92
N ASP A 96 21.24 3.66 11.22
CA ASP A 96 21.36 5.09 10.90
C ASP A 96 21.42 5.31 9.40
N LEU A 97 22.09 4.40 8.64
CA LEU A 97 22.07 4.42 7.18
C LEU A 97 20.67 4.11 6.63
N ALA A 98 19.92 3.21 7.27
CA ALA A 98 18.54 2.93 6.88
C ALA A 98 17.63 4.16 7.09
N ALA A 99 17.81 4.88 8.19
CA ALA A 99 17.10 6.15 8.43
C ALA A 99 17.45 7.21 7.39
N LEU A 100 18.74 7.40 7.11
CA LEU A 100 19.21 8.33 6.08
C LEU A 100 18.69 7.95 4.69
N TYR A 101 18.71 6.66 4.36
CA TYR A 101 18.20 6.14 3.10
C TYR A 101 16.71 6.46 2.93
N GLY A 102 15.88 6.09 3.94
CA GLY A 102 14.45 6.38 3.92
C GLY A 102 14.16 7.86 3.81
N LYS A 103 14.89 8.70 4.56
CA LYS A 103 14.74 10.15 4.49
C LYS A 103 15.08 10.70 3.09
N SER A 104 16.22 10.31 2.53
CA SER A 104 16.65 10.80 1.21
C SER A 104 15.70 10.38 0.09
N LEU A 105 15.18 9.15 0.16
CA LEU A 105 14.15 8.67 -0.77
C LEU A 105 12.84 9.44 -0.60
N GLY A 106 12.43 9.72 0.64
CA GLY A 106 11.27 10.54 0.94
C GLY A 106 11.40 11.98 0.46
N GLU A 107 12.58 12.58 0.58
CA GLU A 107 12.87 13.92 0.03
C GLU A 107 12.69 13.96 -1.50
N GLU A 108 13.21 12.97 -2.23
CA GLU A 108 13.02 12.89 -3.68
C GLU A 108 11.55 12.65 -4.04
N ALA A 109 10.87 11.76 -3.34
CA ALA A 109 9.44 11.48 -3.56
C ALA A 109 8.59 12.74 -3.35
N LEU A 110 8.81 13.46 -2.25
CA LEU A 110 8.13 14.74 -1.97
C LEU A 110 8.40 15.78 -3.07
N TYR A 111 9.66 15.93 -3.50
CA TYR A 111 10.02 16.83 -4.60
C TYR A 111 9.30 16.50 -5.92
N ARG A 112 9.03 15.20 -6.15
CA ARG A 112 8.30 14.70 -7.32
C ARG A 112 6.77 14.68 -7.13
N GLY A 113 6.26 15.21 -6.02
CA GLY A 113 4.82 15.25 -5.74
C GLY A 113 4.20 13.87 -5.51
N LYS A 114 4.96 12.96 -4.89
CA LYS A 114 4.46 11.63 -4.52
C LYS A 114 4.11 11.60 -3.04
N ASP A 115 2.94 11.04 -2.73
CA ASP A 115 2.42 10.94 -1.37
C ASP A 115 2.79 9.61 -0.71
N MET A 116 3.06 8.58 -1.51
CA MET A 116 3.40 7.25 -1.04
C MET A 116 4.44 6.58 -1.94
N ILE A 117 5.46 5.97 -1.33
CA ILE A 117 6.38 5.07 -2.02
C ILE A 117 6.03 3.62 -1.70
N LEU A 118 5.96 2.78 -2.73
CA LEU A 118 5.66 1.35 -2.66
C LEU A 118 6.90 0.57 -2.20
N GLY A 119 7.20 0.71 -0.95
CA GLY A 119 8.36 0.16 -0.25
C GLY A 119 8.38 0.53 1.22
N PRO A 120 9.29 -0.10 2.00
CA PRO A 120 10.30 -1.08 1.59
C PRO A 120 9.74 -2.48 1.37
N GLY A 121 10.48 -3.31 0.62
CA GLY A 121 10.24 -4.74 0.52
C GLY A 121 10.93 -5.50 1.67
N VAL A 122 10.21 -6.43 2.32
CA VAL A 122 10.73 -7.13 3.51
C VAL A 122 10.46 -8.64 3.52
N ASN A 123 10.09 -9.23 2.38
CA ASN A 123 9.91 -10.67 2.32
C ASN A 123 11.26 -11.40 2.57
N ILE A 124 11.21 -12.49 3.33
CA ILE A 124 12.40 -13.26 3.70
C ILE A 124 12.85 -14.13 2.53
N TYR A 125 14.15 -14.17 2.24
CA TYR A 125 14.71 -15.04 1.21
C TYR A 125 14.52 -16.51 1.58
N ARG A 126 13.92 -17.28 0.65
CA ARG A 126 13.75 -18.73 0.80
C ARG A 126 14.67 -19.52 -0.12
N THR A 127 14.97 -18.95 -1.27
CA THR A 127 15.83 -19.54 -2.29
C THR A 127 16.63 -18.43 -2.96
N PRO A 128 17.87 -18.70 -3.40
CA PRO A 128 18.62 -17.74 -4.19
C PRO A 128 17.91 -17.36 -5.52
N LEU A 129 17.00 -18.20 -5.98
CA LEU A 129 16.24 -18.03 -7.22
C LEU A 129 14.92 -17.29 -7.04
N GLY A 130 14.70 -16.64 -5.89
CA GLY A 130 13.43 -15.99 -5.54
C GLY A 130 12.96 -14.86 -6.47
N GLY A 131 13.79 -14.42 -7.39
CA GLY A 131 13.44 -13.45 -8.45
C GLY A 131 13.47 -11.98 -8.01
N ARG A 132 13.05 -11.65 -6.77
CA ARG A 132 13.05 -10.29 -6.21
C ARG A 132 13.88 -10.16 -4.91
N ASN A 133 14.81 -11.07 -4.67
CA ASN A 133 15.65 -11.02 -3.48
C ASN A 133 16.40 -9.70 -3.34
N PHE A 134 16.85 -9.09 -4.45
CA PHE A 134 17.53 -7.80 -4.45
C PHE A 134 16.66 -6.67 -3.83
N GLU A 135 15.35 -6.80 -3.91
CA GLU A 135 14.37 -5.80 -3.43
C GLU A 135 14.08 -5.94 -1.93
N TYR A 136 14.59 -6.99 -1.28
CA TYR A 136 14.32 -7.32 0.12
C TYR A 136 15.57 -7.20 1.00
N MET A 137 15.39 -7.35 2.32
CA MET A 137 16.41 -7.08 3.34
C MET A 137 17.14 -8.34 3.85
N GLY A 138 17.00 -9.48 3.16
CA GLY A 138 17.77 -10.68 3.48
C GLY A 138 16.93 -11.85 3.96
N GLU A 139 17.62 -12.85 4.52
CA GLU A 139 17.04 -14.11 5.02
C GLU A 139 16.82 -14.13 6.54
N ASP A 140 17.38 -13.13 7.25
CA ASP A 140 17.27 -13.04 8.70
C ASP A 140 16.12 -12.11 9.09
N PRO A 141 15.05 -12.64 9.73
CA PRO A 141 13.91 -11.83 10.16
C PRO A 141 14.27 -10.76 11.20
N TYR A 142 15.31 -10.99 12.01
CA TYR A 142 15.77 -10.00 12.99
C TYR A 142 16.44 -8.80 12.29
N LEU A 143 17.34 -9.07 11.36
CA LEU A 143 17.99 -8.01 10.57
C LEU A 143 16.95 -7.20 9.78
N ALA A 144 16.06 -7.88 9.07
CA ALA A 144 14.99 -7.21 8.32
C ALA A 144 14.12 -6.34 9.24
N SER A 145 13.75 -6.84 10.42
CA SER A 145 12.98 -6.08 11.41
C SER A 145 13.73 -4.86 11.94
N THR A 146 15.04 -4.99 12.16
CA THR A 146 15.88 -3.88 12.66
C THR A 146 16.06 -2.78 11.61
N MET A 147 16.22 -3.15 10.34
CA MET A 147 16.50 -2.19 9.27
C MET A 147 15.24 -1.51 8.71
N VAL A 148 14.08 -2.21 8.71
CA VAL A 148 12.83 -1.66 8.17
C VAL A 148 12.30 -0.49 8.99
N VAL A 149 12.44 -0.52 10.30
CA VAL A 149 11.91 0.51 11.20
C VAL A 149 12.50 1.90 10.90
N PRO A 150 13.83 2.10 10.94
CA PRO A 150 14.41 3.42 10.65
C PRO A 150 14.21 3.85 9.19
N TYR A 151 14.15 2.93 8.23
CA TYR A 151 13.81 3.27 6.84
C TYR A 151 12.41 3.92 6.76
N ILE A 152 11.39 3.31 7.39
CA ILE A 152 10.02 3.84 7.43
C ILE A 152 10.00 5.20 8.11
N GLN A 153 10.61 5.31 9.28
CA GLN A 153 10.63 6.54 10.06
C GLN A 153 11.31 7.68 9.30
N GLY A 154 12.42 7.39 8.62
CA GLY A 154 13.12 8.35 7.76
C GLY A 154 12.21 8.86 6.64
N MET A 155 11.55 7.97 5.90
CA MET A 155 10.66 8.34 4.80
C MET A 155 9.46 9.15 5.30
N GLN A 156 8.78 8.67 6.34
CA GLN A 156 7.59 9.32 6.87
C GLN A 156 7.89 10.66 7.56
N SER A 157 9.14 10.88 8.01
CA SER A 157 9.57 12.20 8.49
C SER A 157 9.51 13.30 7.43
N MET A 158 9.47 12.92 6.15
CA MET A 158 9.32 13.84 5.02
C MET A 158 7.85 14.04 4.61
N GLY A 159 6.88 13.45 5.33
CA GLY A 159 5.47 13.50 4.96
C GLY A 159 5.08 12.54 3.83
N VAL A 160 5.96 11.61 3.43
CA VAL A 160 5.69 10.60 2.41
C VAL A 160 5.43 9.25 3.07
N SER A 161 4.30 8.61 2.73
CA SER A 161 3.96 7.29 3.28
C SER A 161 4.90 6.21 2.78
N SER A 162 5.37 5.36 3.68
CA SER A 162 5.87 4.02 3.31
C SER A 162 4.69 3.10 3.04
N CYS A 163 4.82 2.22 2.04
CA CYS A 163 3.89 1.10 1.80
C CYS A 163 4.68 -0.20 1.84
N VAL A 164 4.80 -0.79 3.02
CA VAL A 164 5.64 -1.98 3.24
C VAL A 164 5.08 -3.19 2.50
N LYS A 165 5.92 -3.95 1.79
CA LYS A 165 5.48 -4.98 0.86
C LYS A 165 6.36 -6.24 0.89
N HIS A 166 5.86 -7.37 0.40
CA HIS A 166 4.49 -7.72 0.00
C HIS A 166 3.88 -8.61 1.08
N TYR A 167 2.84 -8.14 1.73
CA TYR A 167 2.23 -8.80 2.88
C TYR A 167 1.19 -9.83 2.43
N CYS A 168 1.39 -11.10 2.67
CA CYS A 168 2.60 -11.76 3.17
C CYS A 168 2.93 -13.00 2.34
N LEU A 169 4.10 -13.59 2.58
CA LEU A 169 4.51 -14.87 1.98
C LEU A 169 4.80 -14.82 0.46
N ASN A 170 5.08 -13.66 -0.11
CA ASN A 170 5.59 -13.55 -1.48
C ASN A 170 7.12 -13.74 -1.51
N ASN A 171 7.56 -14.99 -1.33
CA ASN A 171 8.97 -15.35 -1.19
C ASN A 171 9.56 -15.96 -2.46
N ASP A 172 8.73 -16.12 -3.50
CA ASP A 172 9.09 -16.62 -4.83
C ASP A 172 8.20 -15.96 -5.88
N GLU A 173 8.78 -15.60 -7.01
CA GLU A 173 8.09 -14.94 -8.11
C GLU A 173 7.47 -15.94 -9.10
N GLU A 174 7.97 -17.18 -9.13
CA GLU A 174 7.39 -18.21 -9.97
C GLU A 174 5.98 -18.57 -9.49
N TYR A 175 5.02 -18.50 -10.39
CA TYR A 175 3.57 -18.73 -10.10
C TYR A 175 2.96 -17.82 -9.02
N ARG A 176 3.56 -16.67 -8.74
CA ARG A 176 3.13 -15.75 -7.65
C ARG A 176 1.64 -15.40 -7.65
N PHE A 177 0.99 -15.40 -8.81
CA PHE A 177 -0.43 -15.09 -8.92
C PHE A 177 -1.37 -16.23 -8.50
N ASN A 178 -0.87 -17.47 -8.46
CA ASN A 178 -1.71 -18.66 -8.28
C ASN A 178 -1.21 -19.61 -7.18
N VAL A 179 0.00 -19.41 -6.65
CA VAL A 179 0.55 -20.30 -5.63
C VAL A 179 -0.21 -20.11 -4.31
N ASN A 180 -0.72 -21.23 -3.75
CA ASN A 180 -1.28 -21.25 -2.40
C ASN A 180 -0.20 -21.73 -1.44
N VAL A 181 0.37 -20.81 -0.68
CA VAL A 181 1.52 -21.07 0.18
C VAL A 181 1.10 -21.92 1.38
N ILE A 182 1.87 -22.98 1.63
CA ILE A 182 1.72 -23.85 2.80
C ILE A 182 2.88 -23.56 3.75
N VAL A 183 2.55 -23.12 4.95
CA VAL A 183 3.53 -22.81 6.01
C VAL A 183 2.90 -23.14 7.38
N SER A 184 3.74 -23.61 8.32
CA SER A 184 3.27 -23.81 9.69
C SER A 184 3.06 -22.47 10.41
N ASP A 185 2.13 -22.41 11.34
CA ASP A 185 1.87 -21.18 12.13
C ASP A 185 3.15 -20.71 12.83
N ARG A 186 3.97 -21.63 13.32
CA ARG A 186 5.27 -21.30 13.92
C ARG A 186 6.19 -20.58 12.94
N ALA A 187 6.40 -21.13 11.74
CA ALA A 187 7.25 -20.51 10.73
C ALA A 187 6.66 -19.17 10.24
N LEU A 188 5.34 -19.08 10.09
CA LEU A 188 4.67 -17.83 9.75
C LEU A 188 5.02 -16.72 10.74
N HIS A 189 4.86 -16.98 12.05
CA HIS A 189 5.05 -15.99 13.10
C HIS A 189 6.50 -15.74 13.50
N GLU A 190 7.39 -16.73 13.33
CA GLU A 190 8.80 -16.60 13.74
C GLU A 190 9.71 -16.11 12.60
N ILE A 191 9.33 -16.34 11.33
CA ILE A 191 10.19 -16.06 10.17
C ILE A 191 9.57 -15.02 9.23
N TYR A 192 8.32 -15.22 8.79
CA TYR A 192 7.76 -14.43 7.69
C TYR A 192 7.05 -13.14 8.10
N LEU A 193 6.51 -13.08 9.30
CA LEU A 193 5.77 -11.91 9.80
C LEU A 193 6.60 -10.91 10.62
N PRO A 194 7.74 -11.24 11.26
CA PRO A 194 8.40 -10.32 12.19
C PRO A 194 8.75 -8.96 11.60
N ALA A 195 9.26 -8.89 10.36
CA ALA A 195 9.61 -7.63 9.73
C ALA A 195 8.36 -6.74 9.47
N PHE A 196 7.25 -7.33 9.07
CA PHE A 196 5.97 -6.61 8.93
C PHE A 196 5.43 -6.16 10.28
N LYS A 197 5.54 -7.00 11.31
CA LYS A 197 5.15 -6.63 12.67
C LYS A 197 5.97 -5.45 13.19
N ALA A 198 7.28 -5.48 13.00
CA ALA A 198 8.17 -4.37 13.36
C ALA A 198 7.81 -3.09 12.60
N ALA A 199 7.51 -3.21 11.30
CA ALA A 199 7.05 -2.08 10.48
C ALA A 199 5.79 -1.42 11.03
N VAL A 200 4.82 -2.22 11.52
CA VAL A 200 3.56 -1.73 12.10
C VAL A 200 3.79 -1.17 13.51
N GLU A 201 4.35 -2.01 14.42
CA GLU A 201 4.38 -1.68 15.86
C GLU A 201 5.45 -0.65 16.22
N GLN A 202 6.61 -0.69 15.55
CA GLN A 202 7.76 0.17 15.83
C GLN A 202 7.97 1.23 14.75
N GLY A 203 7.91 0.84 13.47
CA GLY A 203 8.06 1.76 12.34
C GLY A 203 6.86 2.70 12.16
N LYS A 204 5.68 2.30 12.66
CA LYS A 204 4.44 3.04 12.49
C LYS A 204 4.14 3.34 11.03
N THR A 205 4.31 2.33 10.17
CA THR A 205 4.02 2.49 8.74
C THR A 205 2.57 2.90 8.51
N TRP A 206 2.36 3.82 7.55
CA TRP A 206 1.02 4.31 7.23
C TRP A 206 0.29 3.43 6.23
N ALA A 207 1.02 2.61 5.47
CA ALA A 207 0.43 1.68 4.52
C ALA A 207 1.18 0.35 4.45
N ILE A 208 0.44 -0.69 4.03
CA ILE A 208 0.96 -2.03 3.73
C ILE A 208 0.35 -2.50 2.40
N MET A 209 1.17 -3.12 1.55
CA MET A 209 0.71 -3.73 0.31
C MET A 209 0.51 -5.23 0.49
N GLY A 210 -0.70 -5.71 0.15
CA GLY A 210 -0.99 -7.15 0.09
C GLY A 210 -0.20 -7.85 -1.02
N ALA A 211 0.10 -9.12 -0.81
CA ALA A 211 0.85 -9.93 -1.78
C ALA A 211 -0.08 -10.63 -2.78
N TYR A 212 0.45 -11.02 -3.94
CA TYR A 212 -0.30 -11.73 -4.97
C TYR A 212 -0.72 -13.14 -4.59
N ASN A 213 0.15 -13.87 -3.89
CA ASN A 213 -0.05 -15.29 -3.59
C ASN A 213 -1.25 -15.53 -2.67
N LEU A 214 -1.76 -16.76 -2.73
CA LEU A 214 -2.78 -17.22 -1.80
C LEU A 214 -2.13 -17.76 -0.51
N TYR A 215 -2.85 -17.63 0.56
CA TYR A 215 -2.64 -18.33 1.82
C TYR A 215 -3.98 -18.79 2.38
N LYS A 216 -4.09 -20.04 2.78
CA LYS A 216 -5.37 -20.66 3.19
C LYS A 216 -6.47 -20.51 2.11
N ASN A 217 -6.08 -20.61 0.84
CA ASN A 217 -6.95 -20.51 -0.35
C ASN A 217 -7.56 -19.11 -0.59
N GLU A 218 -7.08 -18.06 0.07
CA GLU A 218 -7.47 -16.67 -0.20
C GLU A 218 -6.26 -15.87 -0.65
N HIS A 219 -6.43 -14.99 -1.64
CA HIS A 219 -5.37 -14.06 -2.07
C HIS A 219 -5.03 -13.06 -0.95
N ASN A 220 -3.76 -12.84 -0.70
CA ASN A 220 -3.31 -12.00 0.42
C ASN A 220 -3.78 -10.54 0.33
N CYS A 221 -4.09 -10.03 -0.86
CA CYS A 221 -4.69 -8.70 -1.00
C CYS A 221 -6.09 -8.57 -0.38
N HIS A 222 -6.79 -9.69 -0.14
CA HIS A 222 -8.10 -9.72 0.53
C HIS A 222 -8.28 -11.00 1.36
N ASN A 223 -7.26 -11.36 2.12
CA ASN A 223 -7.25 -12.55 2.96
C ASN A 223 -7.74 -12.21 4.37
N GLN A 224 -8.84 -12.86 4.78
CA GLN A 224 -9.47 -12.63 6.09
C GLN A 224 -8.51 -12.86 7.25
N TYR A 225 -7.70 -13.92 7.19
CA TYR A 225 -6.83 -14.29 8.30
C TYR A 225 -5.64 -13.33 8.43
N THR A 226 -4.95 -13.05 7.32
CA THR A 226 -3.76 -12.20 7.35
C THR A 226 -4.09 -10.73 7.58
N LEU A 227 -5.15 -10.20 6.95
CA LEU A 227 -5.49 -8.78 7.05
C LEU A 227 -6.34 -8.44 8.27
N ASN A 228 -7.48 -9.12 8.47
CA ASN A 228 -8.36 -8.77 9.56
C ASN A 228 -7.91 -9.35 10.90
N ARG A 229 -7.50 -10.65 10.92
CA ARG A 229 -7.12 -11.28 12.18
C ARG A 229 -5.76 -10.80 12.67
N ILE A 230 -4.70 -10.94 11.84
CA ILE A 230 -3.33 -10.64 12.26
C ILE A 230 -3.07 -9.14 12.19
N LEU A 231 -3.13 -8.55 10.98
CA LEU A 231 -2.69 -7.18 10.75
C LEU A 231 -3.54 -6.16 11.51
N LYS A 232 -4.85 -6.14 11.25
CA LYS A 232 -5.76 -5.15 11.84
C LYS A 232 -6.22 -5.53 13.25
N GLY A 233 -6.34 -6.85 13.54
CA GLY A 233 -6.75 -7.35 14.85
C GLY A 233 -5.59 -7.41 15.84
N ASP A 234 -4.69 -8.38 15.65
CA ASP A 234 -3.65 -8.67 16.65
C ASP A 234 -2.60 -7.56 16.76
N TRP A 235 -2.26 -6.86 15.65
CA TRP A 235 -1.28 -5.75 15.65
C TRP A 235 -1.93 -4.37 15.67
N ALA A 236 -3.26 -4.28 15.69
CA ALA A 236 -4.02 -3.04 15.72
C ALA A 236 -3.60 -2.03 14.63
N PHE A 237 -3.28 -2.50 13.42
CA PHE A 237 -2.90 -1.64 12.31
C PHE A 237 -4.06 -0.74 11.90
N ASP A 238 -3.87 0.56 11.98
CA ASP A 238 -4.87 1.58 11.65
C ASP A 238 -4.61 2.32 10.33
N GLY A 239 -3.51 1.96 9.64
CA GLY A 239 -3.17 2.47 8.31
C GLY A 239 -3.95 1.80 7.17
N VAL A 240 -3.50 2.05 5.93
CA VAL A 240 -4.14 1.60 4.70
C VAL A 240 -3.55 0.29 4.20
N VAL A 241 -4.39 -0.67 3.86
CA VAL A 241 -4.01 -1.86 3.09
C VAL A 241 -4.25 -1.59 1.61
N VAL A 242 -3.18 -1.55 0.83
CA VAL A 242 -3.20 -1.36 -0.63
C VAL A 242 -3.08 -2.72 -1.31
N SER A 243 -3.80 -2.97 -2.40
CA SER A 243 -3.56 -4.16 -3.22
C SER A 243 -2.27 -4.01 -4.00
N ASP A 244 -1.55 -5.10 -4.24
CA ASP A 244 -0.62 -5.13 -5.35
C ASP A 244 -1.38 -5.01 -6.68
N TRP A 245 -0.72 -4.57 -7.76
CA TRP A 245 -1.34 -4.24 -9.05
C TRP A 245 -1.92 -5.49 -9.72
N GLY A 246 -3.25 -5.62 -9.64
CA GLY A 246 -3.97 -6.81 -10.09
C GLY A 246 -4.12 -7.91 -9.03
N GLY A 247 -3.79 -7.62 -7.78
CA GLY A 247 -3.90 -8.57 -6.66
C GLY A 247 -5.31 -8.72 -6.08
N CYS A 248 -6.26 -7.88 -6.47
CA CYS A 248 -7.66 -8.01 -6.07
C CYS A 248 -8.43 -8.87 -7.07
N HIS A 249 -9.22 -9.84 -6.59
CA HIS A 249 -9.91 -10.83 -7.42
C HIS A 249 -11.39 -11.03 -7.11
N ASP A 250 -11.90 -10.43 -6.01
CA ASP A 250 -13.27 -10.65 -5.55
C ASP A 250 -13.80 -9.46 -4.76
N THR A 251 -14.99 -8.95 -5.13
CA THR A 251 -15.60 -7.80 -4.44
C THR A 251 -16.04 -8.15 -3.02
N ASP A 252 -16.63 -9.32 -2.78
CA ASP A 252 -17.11 -9.68 -1.43
C ASP A 252 -15.94 -9.79 -0.45
N GLN A 253 -14.85 -10.43 -0.87
CA GLN A 253 -13.64 -10.55 -0.06
C GLN A 253 -12.96 -9.20 0.11
N ALA A 254 -12.79 -8.42 -0.94
CA ALA A 254 -12.18 -7.08 -0.86
C ALA A 254 -12.92 -6.15 0.10
N VAL A 255 -14.27 -6.19 0.08
CA VAL A 255 -15.11 -5.40 0.99
C VAL A 255 -14.95 -5.85 2.43
N LYS A 256 -14.99 -7.16 2.71
CA LYS A 256 -15.12 -7.72 4.06
C LYS A 256 -13.79 -8.08 4.72
N ASN A 257 -12.77 -8.42 3.93
CA ASN A 257 -11.55 -9.04 4.43
C ASN A 257 -10.37 -8.08 4.60
N GLY A 258 -10.62 -6.76 4.56
CA GLY A 258 -9.64 -5.80 5.05
C GLY A 258 -8.79 -5.08 3.98
N LEU A 259 -9.03 -5.29 2.68
CA LEU A 259 -8.46 -4.42 1.64
C LEU A 259 -9.08 -3.02 1.75
N ASP A 260 -8.24 -1.97 1.71
CA ASP A 260 -8.71 -0.60 1.85
C ASP A 260 -8.62 0.19 0.53
N MET A 261 -7.65 -0.10 -0.32
CA MET A 261 -7.41 0.63 -1.56
C MET A 261 -6.96 -0.33 -2.67
N GLU A 262 -7.62 -0.26 -3.82
CA GLU A 262 -7.38 -1.17 -4.95
C GLU A 262 -6.65 -0.48 -6.09
N PHE A 263 -5.54 -1.09 -6.52
CA PHE A 263 -4.79 -0.70 -7.70
C PHE A 263 -4.69 -1.86 -8.70
N GLY A 264 -4.78 -1.53 -9.99
CA GLY A 264 -4.47 -2.41 -11.09
C GLY A 264 -5.23 -3.72 -11.11
N SER A 265 -6.54 -3.73 -11.35
CA SER A 265 -7.32 -4.98 -11.42
C SER A 265 -7.34 -5.63 -12.78
N TRP A 266 -7.51 -6.96 -12.81
CA TRP A 266 -7.61 -7.76 -14.04
C TRP A 266 -8.96 -7.63 -14.76
N THR A 267 -9.89 -6.87 -14.22
CA THR A 267 -11.26 -6.70 -14.78
C THR A 267 -11.28 -6.10 -16.17
N ASN A 268 -10.26 -5.34 -16.58
CA ASN A 268 -10.13 -4.76 -17.92
C ASN A 268 -8.69 -4.64 -18.42
N GLY A 269 -7.87 -5.60 -18.10
CA GLY A 269 -6.54 -5.69 -18.63
C GLY A 269 -5.56 -4.67 -18.04
N LEU A 270 -4.54 -5.18 -17.40
CA LEU A 270 -3.30 -4.47 -17.10
C LEU A 270 -2.34 -4.54 -18.30
N SER A 271 -2.88 -4.74 -19.51
CA SER A 271 -2.05 -4.86 -20.71
C SER A 271 -1.57 -3.47 -21.13
N ALA A 272 -0.30 -3.38 -21.47
CA ALA A 272 0.26 -2.17 -22.10
C ALA A 272 -0.57 -1.77 -23.33
N GLY A 273 -0.81 -0.47 -23.49
CA GLY A 273 -1.54 0.06 -24.65
C GLY A 273 -3.06 -0.05 -24.60
N THR A 274 -3.64 -0.44 -23.46
CA THR A 274 -5.10 -0.41 -23.26
C THR A 274 -5.46 0.50 -22.11
N SER A 275 -6.46 1.36 -22.32
CA SER A 275 -7.05 2.16 -21.24
C SER A 275 -7.62 1.23 -20.16
N ASN A 276 -7.37 1.56 -18.90
CA ASN A 276 -7.97 0.81 -17.81
C ASN A 276 -9.39 1.32 -17.56
N ALA A 277 -10.33 0.42 -17.44
CA ALA A 277 -11.67 0.76 -17.01
C ALA A 277 -11.73 0.71 -15.47
N TYR A 278 -11.16 1.73 -14.82
CA TYR A 278 -11.07 1.84 -13.36
C TYR A 278 -12.42 1.69 -12.66
N GLU A 279 -13.50 2.13 -13.32
CA GLU A 279 -14.86 1.98 -12.84
C GLU A 279 -15.32 0.51 -12.70
N ASN A 280 -14.64 -0.44 -13.32
CA ASN A 280 -14.93 -1.86 -13.23
C ASN A 280 -14.09 -2.58 -12.15
N TYR A 281 -13.24 -1.89 -11.44
CA TYR A 281 -12.48 -2.46 -10.33
C TYR A 281 -13.41 -3.00 -9.25
N TYR A 282 -12.95 -3.97 -8.48
CA TYR A 282 -13.76 -4.68 -7.49
C TYR A 282 -14.30 -3.75 -6.39
N LEU A 283 -13.51 -2.75 -5.97
CA LEU A 283 -13.92 -1.71 -5.02
C LEU A 283 -14.56 -0.47 -5.69
N ALA A 284 -14.74 -0.46 -7.00
CA ALA A 284 -15.39 0.63 -7.74
C ALA A 284 -16.91 0.41 -7.92
N THR A 285 -17.38 0.39 -9.17
CA THR A 285 -18.82 0.22 -9.50
C THR A 285 -19.43 -1.07 -8.92
N PRO A 286 -18.75 -2.24 -8.90
CA PRO A 286 -19.31 -3.43 -8.25
C PRO A 286 -19.64 -3.21 -6.79
N TYR A 287 -18.75 -2.57 -6.03
CA TYR A 287 -19.00 -2.22 -4.63
C TYR A 287 -20.14 -1.21 -4.47
N LEU A 288 -20.12 -0.13 -5.26
CA LEU A 288 -21.18 0.88 -5.27
C LEU A 288 -22.58 0.27 -5.54
N LYS A 289 -22.68 -0.61 -6.53
CA LYS A 289 -23.92 -1.35 -6.82
C LYS A 289 -24.36 -2.23 -5.64
N GLY A 290 -23.40 -2.89 -5.00
CA GLY A 290 -23.68 -3.71 -3.81
C GLY A 290 -24.23 -2.89 -2.63
N ILE A 291 -23.70 -1.69 -2.40
CA ILE A 291 -24.23 -0.78 -1.36
C ILE A 291 -25.66 -0.31 -1.75
N LYS A 292 -25.85 0.14 -2.98
CA LYS A 292 -27.18 0.61 -3.45
C LYS A 292 -28.25 -0.46 -3.42
N SER A 293 -27.89 -1.73 -3.61
CA SER A 293 -28.82 -2.87 -3.52
C SER A 293 -29.02 -3.39 -2.09
N GLY A 294 -28.30 -2.85 -1.11
CA GLY A 294 -28.36 -3.33 0.28
C GLY A 294 -27.55 -4.60 0.55
N LYS A 295 -26.73 -5.07 -0.41
CA LYS A 295 -25.83 -6.22 -0.22
C LYS A 295 -24.71 -5.92 0.77
N TYR A 296 -24.19 -4.69 0.73
CA TYR A 296 -23.15 -4.20 1.66
C TYR A 296 -23.66 -3.00 2.45
N SER A 297 -23.21 -2.87 3.69
CA SER A 297 -23.42 -1.66 4.49
C SER A 297 -22.41 -0.59 4.09
N THR A 298 -22.65 0.66 4.47
CA THR A 298 -21.67 1.75 4.32
C THR A 298 -20.59 1.71 5.39
N ARG A 299 -20.72 0.87 6.40
CA ARG A 299 -19.77 0.80 7.52
C ARG A 299 -18.36 0.39 7.08
N GLU A 300 -18.26 -0.63 6.24
CA GLU A 300 -16.97 -1.10 5.70
C GLU A 300 -16.36 -0.04 4.79
N LEU A 301 -17.18 0.66 4.01
CA LEU A 301 -16.71 1.77 3.18
C LEU A 301 -16.18 2.92 4.03
N ASP A 302 -16.91 3.30 5.07
CA ASP A 302 -16.52 4.39 5.98
C ASP A 302 -15.21 4.06 6.71
N ASP A 303 -14.98 2.80 7.12
CA ASP A 303 -13.69 2.37 7.69
C ASP A 303 -12.53 2.51 6.68
N LYS A 304 -12.72 2.04 5.44
CA LYS A 304 -11.70 2.18 4.38
C LYS A 304 -11.38 3.65 4.09
N VAL A 305 -12.40 4.47 3.93
CA VAL A 305 -12.23 5.90 3.64
C VAL A 305 -11.57 6.63 4.82
N ARG A 306 -11.93 6.29 6.06
CA ARG A 306 -11.29 6.81 7.26
C ARG A 306 -9.78 6.56 7.25
N ARG A 307 -9.36 5.35 6.89
CA ARG A 307 -7.94 4.99 6.77
C ARG A 307 -7.24 5.79 5.68
N VAL A 308 -7.87 5.93 4.51
CA VAL A 308 -7.34 6.75 3.40
C VAL A 308 -7.22 8.22 3.80
N LEU A 309 -8.22 8.79 4.50
CA LEU A 309 -8.18 10.18 4.96
C LEU A 309 -7.04 10.48 5.96
N ARG A 310 -6.49 9.47 6.65
CA ARG A 310 -5.28 9.66 7.49
C ARG A 310 -4.01 9.89 6.68
N LEU A 311 -4.01 9.56 5.38
CA LEU A 311 -2.87 9.80 4.50
C LEU A 311 -2.80 11.25 3.99
N PHE A 312 -3.94 11.97 4.01
CA PHE A 312 -4.03 13.39 3.66
C PHE A 312 -3.76 14.29 4.88
#